data_fe3790e7b07dde3b9886be00144a966b
#
_entry.id   fe3790e7b07dde3b9886be00144a966b
#
_cell.length_a   1.000
_cell.length_b   1.000
_cell.length_c   1.000
_cell.angle_alpha   90.00
_cell.angle_beta   90.00
_cell.angle_gamma   90.00
#
_symmetry.space_group_name_H-M   'P 1'
#
loop_
_entity.id
_entity.type
_entity.pdbx_description
1 polymer ?
#
loop_
_entity_poly.entity_id
_entity_poly.type
_entity_poly.pdbx_seq_one_letter_code
_entity_poly.pdbx_strand_id
1 'polypeptide(L)'
;MRFAIARGRARSAGKRLARTAATAGIFAIGAAIAGCGGGAPTIGTQPVKRVYAVENNVDALRVWSDTRARADVLVHIDSADDLGVFPQSLMDSVEGVARRLQRGDVTALGTLSSVIERGSVATVGYMAGMYKRVVWVIPAANPTAEEPPETYRTFFIERRKFPPAAVGEFKAEGKIVTGSIAGIPLAIARLEDLSLGPKETAVVDIDLNYFQLLAAQDPNYRTGTRSLLAFLRKLAAAGVRARLVTVNCATQGNDVPMDLRYYAEVIAGTLANPKSLEPPPSGKYETMIQAEDSMRAGRYGAAAALYRSILEAGGKSAGMQFALAVALGFHEKGIESRAALLEAYYLDHEYLRGFSQLARVLGAAGKIATGLEILEAPELENLLGDAELAYQKGVFFYTSKRPFDAATYLWRSASSRSKDFGLYTILFRAHREMGDSAGEVSALQRLVDIDEGRVRREMPWVFADLGQLYERAGFPGNAGEMYEKYIEVAPTDSLSAIFRKKLDAWGRTERPAGTR
;
A
#
# COMPACT_ATOMS: atom_id res chain seq x y z
N MET A 1 37.58 10.25 33.26
CA MET A 1 37.51 10.86 31.91
C MET A 1 37.39 9.87 30.75
N ARG A 2 37.30 8.54 30.96
CA ARG A 2 37.16 7.50 29.89
C ARG A 2 35.72 7.01 29.63
N PHE A 3 34.75 7.37 30.45
CA PHE A 3 33.36 6.95 30.29
C PHE A 3 32.50 7.87 29.39
N ALA A 4 32.94 9.08 29.08
CA ALA A 4 32.18 10.05 28.29
C ALA A 4 32.29 9.84 26.77
N ILE A 5 33.35 9.18 26.27
CA ILE A 5 33.60 9.01 24.82
C ILE A 5 32.79 7.83 24.24
N ALA A 6 32.53 6.80 25.02
CA ALA A 6 31.74 5.65 24.57
C ALA A 6 30.23 5.98 24.44
N ARG A 7 29.71 6.87 25.31
CA ARG A 7 28.30 7.33 25.20
C ARG A 7 28.04 8.24 24.00
N GLY A 8 29.04 8.99 23.54
CA GLY A 8 28.93 9.89 22.39
C GLY A 8 28.84 9.15 21.05
N ARG A 9 29.54 8.04 20.89
CA ARG A 9 29.52 7.25 19.64
C ARG A 9 28.24 6.41 19.47
N ALA A 10 27.69 5.85 20.54
CA ALA A 10 26.42 5.13 20.49
C ALA A 10 25.22 6.08 20.20
N ARG A 11 25.26 7.31 20.77
CA ARG A 11 24.25 8.35 20.46
C ARG A 11 24.35 8.89 19.03
N SER A 12 25.56 8.95 18.44
CA SER A 12 25.71 9.42 17.06
C SER A 12 25.28 8.39 16.03
N ALA A 13 25.48 7.09 16.28
CA ALA A 13 24.98 6.02 15.41
C ALA A 13 23.44 5.90 15.46
N GLY A 14 22.85 5.95 16.65
CA GLY A 14 21.39 5.98 16.80
C GLY A 14 20.73 7.23 16.20
N LYS A 15 21.38 8.42 16.32
CA LYS A 15 20.89 9.66 15.69
C LYS A 15 21.07 9.67 14.17
N ARG A 16 22.07 8.98 13.61
CA ARG A 16 22.24 8.83 12.15
C ARG A 16 21.19 7.87 11.59
N LEU A 17 20.95 6.73 12.21
CA LEU A 17 19.88 5.81 11.84
C LEU A 17 18.49 6.49 11.93
N ALA A 18 18.21 7.22 13.03
CA ALA A 18 16.97 7.95 13.18
C ALA A 18 16.79 9.08 12.15
N ARG A 19 17.89 9.77 11.74
CA ARG A 19 17.82 10.81 10.69
C ARG A 19 17.64 10.22 9.29
N THR A 20 18.30 9.11 8.96
CA THR A 20 18.15 8.44 7.66
C THR A 20 16.78 7.77 7.57
N ALA A 21 16.29 7.21 8.67
CA ALA A 21 14.96 6.63 8.77
C ALA A 21 13.84 7.67 8.63
N ALA A 22 13.98 8.85 9.27
CA ALA A 22 12.96 9.91 9.18
C ALA A 22 12.81 10.49 7.76
N THR A 23 13.86 10.46 6.94
CA THR A 23 13.81 10.94 5.54
C THR A 23 13.23 9.89 4.57
N ALA A 24 13.09 8.64 5.00
CA ALA A 24 12.70 7.51 4.14
C ALA A 24 11.44 6.77 4.63
N GLY A 25 10.68 7.34 5.61
CA GLY A 25 9.48 6.65 6.14
C GLY A 25 9.80 5.38 6.95
N ILE A 26 11.04 5.24 7.43
CA ILE A 26 11.45 4.08 8.23
C ILE A 26 11.43 4.44 9.72
N PHE A 27 10.59 3.77 10.50
CA PHE A 27 10.52 3.95 11.94
C PHE A 27 11.03 2.70 12.66
N ALA A 28 12.06 2.88 13.51
CA ALA A 28 12.43 1.86 14.47
C ALA A 28 11.42 1.89 15.63
N ILE A 29 10.49 0.94 15.65
CA ILE A 29 9.43 0.84 16.66
C ILE A 29 9.97 0.24 17.98
N GLY A 30 11.19 -0.31 17.95
CA GLY A 30 11.87 -0.85 19.14
C GLY A 30 13.19 -0.13 19.42
N ALA A 31 13.56 0.02 20.70
CA ALA A 31 14.87 0.56 21.09
C ALA A 31 15.97 -0.36 20.53
N ALA A 32 16.70 0.09 19.52
CA ALA A 32 17.89 -0.57 19.01
C ALA A 32 19.01 -0.47 20.07
N ILE A 33 18.99 -1.36 21.04
CA ILE A 33 20.13 -1.57 21.92
C ILE A 33 21.08 -2.47 21.12
N ALA A 34 22.20 -1.91 20.68
CA ALA A 34 23.30 -2.65 20.09
C ALA A 34 23.85 -3.65 21.12
N GLY A 35 23.27 -4.84 21.15
CA GLY A 35 23.76 -5.99 21.91
C GLY A 35 24.62 -6.84 20.98
N CYS A 36 25.94 -6.76 21.12
CA CYS A 36 26.87 -7.67 20.49
C CYS A 36 26.67 -9.08 21.06
N GLY A 37 26.47 -10.10 20.20
CA GLY A 37 26.84 -11.48 20.51
C GLY A 37 25.76 -12.47 20.92
N GLY A 38 24.47 -12.13 20.91
CA GLY A 38 23.39 -13.12 21.16
C GLY A 38 22.91 -13.80 19.87
N GLY A 39 22.53 -15.09 19.95
CA GLY A 39 21.82 -15.79 18.88
C GLY A 39 20.53 -15.08 18.47
N ALA A 40 19.98 -15.42 17.28
CA ALA A 40 18.69 -14.88 16.85
C ALA A 40 17.59 -15.29 17.85
N PRO A 41 16.78 -14.33 18.36
CA PRO A 41 15.68 -14.63 19.28
C PRO A 41 14.58 -15.43 18.58
N THR A 42 13.96 -16.34 19.31
CA THR A 42 12.81 -17.11 18.84
C THR A 42 11.52 -16.32 19.12
N ILE A 43 10.75 -16.04 18.06
CA ILE A 43 9.45 -15.37 18.17
C ILE A 43 8.56 -16.17 19.14
N GLY A 44 7.88 -15.45 20.04
CA GLY A 44 6.98 -16.04 21.05
C GLY A 44 7.65 -16.48 22.34
N THR A 45 8.95 -16.69 22.37
CA THR A 45 9.66 -17.11 23.58
C THR A 45 10.73 -16.12 24.05
N GLN A 46 11.28 -15.35 23.14
CA GLN A 46 12.33 -14.36 23.39
C GLN A 46 11.99 -13.00 22.79
N PRO A 47 12.31 -11.89 23.48
CA PRO A 47 12.06 -10.55 22.93
C PRO A 47 12.83 -10.30 21.64
N VAL A 48 12.10 -9.95 20.56
CA VAL A 48 12.66 -9.47 19.30
C VAL A 48 12.73 -7.96 19.34
N LYS A 49 13.96 -7.41 19.39
CA LYS A 49 14.18 -5.95 19.53
C LYS A 49 14.38 -5.20 18.20
N ARG A 50 14.61 -5.92 17.10
CA ARG A 50 14.84 -5.35 15.77
C ARG A 50 13.57 -5.48 14.94
N VAL A 51 12.60 -4.61 15.19
CA VAL A 51 11.36 -4.51 14.43
C VAL A 51 11.28 -3.11 13.83
N TYR A 52 11.07 -3.03 12.52
CA TYR A 52 11.04 -1.79 11.75
C TYR A 52 9.78 -1.72 10.93
N ALA A 53 9.03 -0.61 11.03
CA ALA A 53 8.00 -0.28 10.06
C ALA A 53 8.65 0.39 8.85
N VAL A 54 8.22 0.01 7.67
CA VAL A 54 8.66 0.54 6.38
C VAL A 54 7.45 0.86 5.51
N GLU A 55 7.61 1.77 4.55
CA GLU A 55 6.50 2.15 3.66
C GLU A 55 6.47 1.37 2.36
N ASN A 56 7.59 0.78 1.98
CA ASN A 56 7.70 0.06 0.72
C ASN A 56 8.85 -0.96 0.76
N ASN A 57 8.91 -1.78 -0.26
CA ASN A 57 9.88 -2.84 -0.40
C ASN A 57 11.34 -2.35 -0.50
N VAL A 58 11.57 -1.15 -1.05
CA VAL A 58 12.92 -0.56 -1.13
C VAL A 58 13.42 -0.18 0.26
N ASP A 59 12.53 0.31 1.11
CA ASP A 59 12.87 0.63 2.50
C ASP A 59 13.17 -0.63 3.32
N ALA A 60 12.50 -1.76 3.04
CA ALA A 60 12.85 -3.04 3.64
C ALA A 60 14.29 -3.45 3.28
N LEU A 61 14.67 -3.39 2.00
CA LEU A 61 16.05 -3.65 1.55
C LEU A 61 17.06 -2.71 2.22
N ARG A 62 16.70 -1.43 2.38
CA ARG A 62 17.55 -0.45 3.07
C ARG A 62 17.80 -0.88 4.51
N VAL A 63 16.74 -1.23 5.26
CA VAL A 63 16.85 -1.72 6.64
C VAL A 63 17.70 -2.99 6.71
N TRP A 64 17.47 -3.96 5.82
CA TRP A 64 18.24 -5.21 5.81
C TRP A 64 19.73 -4.97 5.54
N SER A 65 20.05 -4.04 4.65
CA SER A 65 21.43 -3.67 4.32
C SER A 65 22.10 -2.90 5.46
N ASP A 66 21.46 -1.84 5.99
CA ASP A 66 21.99 -0.99 7.06
C ASP A 66 22.25 -1.78 8.34
N THR A 67 21.36 -2.72 8.66
CA THR A 67 21.49 -3.60 9.82
C THR A 67 22.41 -4.78 9.56
N ARG A 68 22.92 -4.91 8.32
CA ARG A 68 23.72 -6.06 7.87
C ARG A 68 23.03 -7.39 8.20
N ALA A 69 21.72 -7.44 7.97
CA ALA A 69 20.96 -8.64 8.24
C ALA A 69 21.48 -9.79 7.38
N ARG A 70 21.86 -10.90 8.03
CA ARG A 70 22.24 -12.15 7.37
C ARG A 70 21.50 -13.27 8.08
N ALA A 71 20.77 -14.03 7.30
CA ALA A 71 19.95 -15.13 7.78
C ALA A 71 20.05 -16.34 6.83
N ASP A 72 19.49 -17.45 7.22
CA ASP A 72 19.37 -18.61 6.33
C ASP A 72 18.15 -18.47 5.41
N VAL A 73 17.10 -17.81 5.91
CA VAL A 73 15.77 -17.75 5.26
C VAL A 73 15.22 -16.34 5.29
N LEU A 74 14.58 -15.91 4.19
CA LEU A 74 13.57 -14.85 4.21
C LEU A 74 12.20 -15.52 4.44
N VAL A 75 11.54 -15.22 5.55
CA VAL A 75 10.12 -15.53 5.74
C VAL A 75 9.32 -14.32 5.29
N HIS A 76 8.76 -14.41 4.10
CA HIS A 76 8.01 -13.34 3.44
C HIS A 76 6.51 -13.60 3.57
N ILE A 77 5.84 -12.80 4.38
CA ILE A 77 4.41 -12.93 4.70
C ILE A 77 3.67 -11.85 3.95
N ASP A 78 3.17 -12.19 2.77
CA ASP A 78 2.58 -11.25 1.84
C ASP A 78 1.56 -11.93 0.92
N SER A 79 0.71 -11.13 0.32
CA SER A 79 -0.16 -11.49 -0.80
C SER A 79 0.61 -11.67 -2.13
N ALA A 80 1.77 -11.03 -2.28
CA ALA A 80 2.67 -11.10 -3.42
C ALA A 80 3.94 -11.91 -3.10
N ASP A 81 4.55 -12.47 -4.13
CA ASP A 81 5.79 -13.26 -3.97
C ASP A 81 7.07 -12.42 -3.87
N ASP A 82 7.00 -11.17 -4.32
CA ASP A 82 8.11 -10.22 -4.43
C ASP A 82 9.38 -10.78 -5.09
N LEU A 83 9.20 -11.82 -5.92
CA LEU A 83 10.23 -12.41 -6.77
C LEU A 83 10.14 -11.79 -8.16
N GLY A 84 11.17 -11.05 -8.56
CA GLY A 84 11.29 -10.46 -9.88
C GLY A 84 12.30 -11.21 -10.75
N VAL A 85 11.97 -11.38 -12.03
CA VAL A 85 12.92 -11.82 -13.04
C VAL A 85 13.29 -10.60 -13.88
N PHE A 86 14.55 -10.19 -13.80
CA PHE A 86 15.03 -9.00 -14.51
C PHE A 86 15.41 -9.34 -15.96
N PRO A 87 15.10 -8.45 -16.93
CA PRO A 87 15.64 -8.57 -18.28
C PRO A 87 17.17 -8.54 -18.27
N GLN A 88 17.81 -9.25 -19.20
CA GLN A 88 19.28 -9.31 -19.29
C GLN A 88 19.92 -7.92 -19.34
N SER A 89 19.26 -6.96 -19.99
CA SER A 89 19.73 -5.56 -20.09
C SER A 89 19.82 -4.82 -18.74
N LEU A 90 19.14 -5.31 -17.70
CA LEU A 90 19.17 -4.73 -16.35
C LEU A 90 20.02 -5.55 -15.36
N MET A 91 20.41 -6.79 -15.71
CA MET A 91 21.09 -7.69 -14.79
C MET A 91 22.38 -7.11 -14.22
N ASP A 92 23.26 -6.55 -15.05
CA ASP A 92 24.52 -5.95 -14.59
C ASP A 92 24.29 -4.82 -13.58
N SER A 93 23.25 -4.01 -13.81
CA SER A 93 22.87 -2.92 -12.91
C SER A 93 22.34 -3.47 -11.57
N VAL A 94 21.46 -4.48 -11.61
CA VAL A 94 20.88 -5.12 -10.43
C VAL A 94 21.96 -5.81 -9.61
N GLU A 95 22.87 -6.55 -10.26
CA GLU A 95 24.03 -7.16 -9.59
C GLU A 95 24.97 -6.12 -8.98
N GLY A 96 25.19 -5.01 -9.68
CA GLY A 96 25.97 -3.88 -9.17
C GLY A 96 25.37 -3.34 -7.86
N VAL A 97 24.05 -3.13 -7.84
CA VAL A 97 23.31 -2.71 -6.63
C VAL A 97 23.39 -3.77 -5.55
N ALA A 98 23.16 -5.05 -5.86
CA ALA A 98 23.21 -6.13 -4.88
C ALA A 98 24.61 -6.23 -4.22
N ARG A 99 25.70 -6.13 -4.99
CA ARG A 99 27.09 -6.08 -4.45
C ARG A 99 27.32 -4.88 -3.53
N ARG A 100 26.72 -3.72 -3.82
CA ARG A 100 26.83 -2.53 -2.97
C ARG A 100 26.03 -2.71 -1.67
N LEU A 101 24.80 -3.22 -1.75
CA LEU A 101 23.98 -3.55 -0.58
C LEU A 101 24.64 -4.59 0.33
N GLN A 102 25.34 -5.57 -0.25
CA GLN A 102 26.10 -6.55 0.50
C GLN A 102 27.17 -5.90 1.41
N ARG A 103 27.72 -4.76 0.99
CA ARG A 103 28.69 -3.96 1.76
C ARG A 103 28.04 -2.93 2.68
N GLY A 104 26.71 -2.80 2.69
CA GLY A 104 25.96 -1.83 3.48
C GLY A 104 25.82 -0.46 2.80
N ASP A 105 26.09 -0.36 1.49
CA ASP A 105 25.94 0.88 0.74
C ASP A 105 24.51 1.01 0.16
N VAL A 106 23.62 1.57 0.94
CA VAL A 106 22.21 1.76 0.60
C VAL A 106 21.95 2.88 -0.42
N THR A 107 22.96 3.72 -0.71
CA THR A 107 22.79 4.78 -1.73
C THR A 107 22.58 4.20 -3.13
N ALA A 108 22.99 2.94 -3.33
CA ALA A 108 22.77 2.19 -4.56
C ALA A 108 21.28 2.02 -4.90
N LEU A 109 20.38 2.01 -3.92
CA LEU A 109 18.95 1.81 -4.13
C LEU A 109 18.30 2.94 -4.95
N GLY A 110 18.84 4.16 -4.88
CA GLY A 110 18.31 5.31 -5.63
C GLY A 110 18.36 5.14 -7.16
N THR A 111 19.24 4.28 -7.68
CA THR A 111 19.38 4.06 -9.12
C THR A 111 18.37 3.07 -9.71
N LEU A 112 17.76 2.21 -8.88
CA LEU A 112 16.84 1.16 -9.33
C LEU A 112 15.55 1.10 -8.52
N SER A 113 15.24 2.13 -7.71
CA SER A 113 14.06 2.11 -6.82
C SER A 113 12.77 1.77 -7.57
N SER A 114 12.49 2.43 -8.69
CA SER A 114 11.29 2.19 -9.50
C SER A 114 11.19 0.78 -10.11
N VAL A 115 12.31 0.09 -10.27
CA VAL A 115 12.38 -1.30 -10.78
C VAL A 115 12.17 -2.29 -9.63
N ILE A 116 12.75 -1.99 -8.48
CA ILE A 116 12.67 -2.84 -7.27
C ILE A 116 11.28 -2.74 -6.63
N GLU A 117 10.66 -1.56 -6.60
CA GLU A 117 9.32 -1.34 -6.02
C GLU A 117 8.21 -2.20 -6.66
N ARG A 118 8.42 -2.72 -7.86
CA ARG A 118 7.44 -3.52 -8.59
C ARG A 118 7.46 -5.02 -8.25
N GLY A 119 7.81 -5.39 -7.01
CA GLY A 119 7.74 -6.76 -6.54
C GLY A 119 8.96 -7.60 -6.92
N SER A 120 10.15 -7.10 -6.59
CA SER A 120 11.42 -7.83 -6.79
C SER A 120 12.37 -7.74 -5.60
N VAL A 121 11.87 -7.30 -4.45
CA VAL A 121 12.67 -7.10 -3.23
C VAL A 121 13.34 -8.39 -2.78
N ALA A 122 12.61 -9.50 -2.85
CA ALA A 122 13.12 -10.81 -2.47
C ALA A 122 14.27 -11.27 -3.39
N THR A 123 14.19 -10.99 -4.70
CA THR A 123 15.29 -11.30 -5.63
C THR A 123 16.55 -10.52 -5.30
N VAL A 124 16.43 -9.20 -5.12
CA VAL A 124 17.59 -8.33 -4.84
C VAL A 124 18.23 -8.66 -3.51
N GLY A 125 17.45 -8.93 -2.46
CA GLY A 125 17.96 -9.35 -1.15
C GLY A 125 18.72 -10.68 -1.21
N TYR A 126 18.22 -11.65 -2.00
CA TYR A 126 18.92 -12.91 -2.26
C TYR A 126 20.25 -12.67 -2.98
N MET A 127 20.26 -11.90 -4.07
CA MET A 127 21.48 -11.56 -4.82
C MET A 127 22.50 -10.80 -3.96
N ALA A 128 22.04 -10.00 -2.99
CA ALA A 128 22.89 -9.35 -2.00
C ALA A 128 23.36 -10.30 -0.87
N GLY A 129 23.02 -11.58 -0.92
CA GLY A 129 23.43 -12.60 0.06
C GLY A 129 22.87 -12.34 1.46
N MET A 130 21.69 -11.72 1.57
CA MET A 130 21.04 -11.46 2.85
C MET A 130 20.40 -12.72 3.42
N TYR A 131 20.05 -13.68 2.57
CA TYR A 131 19.52 -15.00 2.90
C TYR A 131 19.81 -15.99 1.76
N LYS A 132 19.55 -17.28 2.00
CA LYS A 132 19.89 -18.38 1.08
C LYS A 132 18.67 -18.95 0.36
N ARG A 133 17.47 -18.73 0.89
CA ARG A 133 16.18 -19.17 0.34
C ARG A 133 15.04 -18.28 0.82
N VAL A 134 13.92 -18.38 0.13
CA VAL A 134 12.68 -17.65 0.48
C VAL A 134 11.62 -18.67 0.92
N VAL A 135 10.89 -18.35 1.98
CA VAL A 135 9.62 -19.00 2.32
C VAL A 135 8.55 -17.95 2.17
N TRP A 136 7.73 -18.09 1.14
CA TRP A 136 6.58 -17.24 0.90
C TRP A 136 5.38 -17.78 1.66
N VAL A 137 4.91 -17.03 2.65
CA VAL A 137 3.75 -17.36 3.46
C VAL A 137 2.53 -16.68 2.86
N ILE A 138 1.67 -17.48 2.24
CA ILE A 138 0.51 -17.01 1.50
C ILE A 138 -0.74 -16.92 2.37
N PRO A 139 -1.72 -16.02 2.06
CA PRO A 139 -3.05 -16.03 2.66
C PRO A 139 -3.79 -17.34 2.36
N ALA A 140 -4.67 -17.76 3.27
CA ALA A 140 -5.36 -19.06 3.18
C ALA A 140 -6.17 -19.29 1.89
N ALA A 141 -6.62 -18.22 1.23
CA ALA A 141 -7.43 -18.32 0.02
C ALA A 141 -6.61 -18.31 -1.29
N ASN A 142 -5.29 -18.13 -1.22
CA ASN A 142 -4.41 -18.27 -2.38
C ASN A 142 -4.18 -19.78 -2.68
N PRO A 143 -3.62 -20.13 -3.86
CA PRO A 143 -3.21 -21.49 -4.15
C PRO A 143 -2.45 -22.07 -2.95
N THR A 144 -2.84 -23.24 -2.51
CA THR A 144 -2.30 -23.87 -1.30
C THR A 144 -1.44 -25.06 -1.66
N ALA A 145 -0.69 -25.59 -0.69
CA ALA A 145 0.06 -26.84 -0.86
C ALA A 145 -0.83 -28.08 -1.15
N GLU A 146 -2.14 -27.92 -1.07
CA GLU A 146 -3.13 -28.97 -1.44
C GLU A 146 -3.38 -29.00 -2.96
N GLU A 147 -3.00 -27.95 -3.70
CA GLU A 147 -3.09 -27.90 -5.15
C GLU A 147 -1.88 -28.59 -5.81
N PRO A 148 -2.05 -29.14 -7.03
CA PRO A 148 -0.93 -29.73 -7.75
C PRO A 148 0.23 -28.73 -7.92
N PRO A 149 1.49 -29.17 -7.75
CA PRO A 149 2.65 -28.30 -7.90
C PRO A 149 2.74 -27.55 -9.24
N GLU A 150 2.22 -28.15 -10.32
CA GLU A 150 2.11 -27.52 -11.64
C GLU A 150 1.30 -26.22 -11.63
N THR A 151 0.33 -26.09 -10.71
CA THR A 151 -0.46 -24.85 -10.55
C THR A 151 0.46 -23.66 -10.25
N TYR A 152 1.45 -23.85 -9.40
CA TYR A 152 2.42 -22.79 -9.07
C TYR A 152 3.31 -22.46 -10.26
N ARG A 153 3.78 -23.46 -10.98
CA ARG A 153 4.57 -23.25 -12.20
C ARG A 153 3.76 -22.45 -13.22
N THR A 154 2.52 -22.83 -13.46
CA THR A 154 1.59 -22.13 -14.35
C THR A 154 1.33 -20.71 -13.87
N PHE A 155 1.12 -20.50 -12.57
CA PHE A 155 0.95 -19.15 -11.98
C PHE A 155 2.14 -18.23 -12.31
N PHE A 156 3.37 -18.68 -12.10
CA PHE A 156 4.54 -17.86 -12.37
C PHE A 156 4.72 -17.58 -13.88
N ILE A 157 4.49 -18.56 -14.73
CA ILE A 157 4.66 -18.40 -16.18
C ILE A 157 3.51 -17.56 -16.78
N GLU A 158 2.25 -17.90 -16.49
CA GLU A 158 1.12 -17.31 -17.18
C GLU A 158 0.61 -16.02 -16.55
N ARG A 159 0.57 -15.94 -15.20
CA ARG A 159 0.09 -14.76 -14.50
C ARG A 159 1.20 -13.78 -14.19
N ARG A 160 2.33 -14.24 -13.67
CA ARG A 160 3.49 -13.40 -13.39
C ARG A 160 4.33 -13.08 -14.62
N LYS A 161 4.06 -13.77 -15.75
CA LYS A 161 4.77 -13.59 -17.04
C LYS A 161 6.28 -13.85 -16.95
N PHE A 162 6.69 -14.75 -16.07
CA PHE A 162 8.10 -15.13 -15.99
C PHE A 162 8.48 -16.02 -17.17
N PRO A 163 9.71 -15.88 -17.72
CA PRO A 163 10.21 -16.79 -18.73
C PRO A 163 10.19 -18.24 -18.21
N PRO A 164 9.69 -19.21 -19.00
CA PRO A 164 9.64 -20.62 -18.55
C PRO A 164 10.98 -21.17 -18.05
N ALA A 165 12.10 -20.71 -18.63
CA ALA A 165 13.45 -21.10 -18.22
C ALA A 165 13.85 -20.57 -16.84
N ALA A 166 13.21 -19.52 -16.35
CA ALA A 166 13.44 -18.96 -15.01
C ALA A 166 12.61 -19.65 -13.92
N VAL A 167 11.63 -20.50 -14.30
CA VAL A 167 10.75 -21.19 -13.36
C VAL A 167 11.14 -22.66 -13.29
N GLY A 168 11.72 -23.06 -12.15
CA GLY A 168 12.11 -24.45 -11.88
C GLY A 168 10.89 -25.37 -11.69
N GLU A 169 11.18 -26.64 -11.45
CA GLU A 169 10.16 -27.61 -11.05
C GLU A 169 9.65 -27.31 -9.66
N PHE A 170 8.35 -27.49 -9.46
CA PHE A 170 7.71 -27.42 -8.15
C PHE A 170 7.33 -28.84 -7.68
N LYS A 171 7.53 -29.10 -6.38
CA LYS A 171 7.23 -30.39 -5.74
C LYS A 171 6.50 -30.16 -4.43
N ALA A 172 5.55 -31.04 -4.13
CA ALA A 172 4.88 -31.03 -2.84
C ALA A 172 5.71 -31.79 -1.81
N GLU A 173 6.01 -31.16 -0.70
CA GLU A 173 6.69 -31.74 0.47
C GLU A 173 5.73 -31.62 1.67
N GLY A 174 4.85 -32.60 1.83
CA GLY A 174 3.74 -32.53 2.79
C GLY A 174 2.77 -31.41 2.43
N LYS A 175 2.64 -30.39 3.31
CA LYS A 175 1.80 -29.20 3.11
C LYS A 175 2.56 -27.99 2.57
N ILE A 176 3.81 -28.15 2.22
CA ILE A 176 4.66 -27.10 1.66
C ILE A 176 4.97 -27.46 0.22
N VAL A 177 4.97 -26.46 -0.65
CA VAL A 177 5.40 -26.62 -2.04
C VAL A 177 6.79 -26.02 -2.17
N THR A 178 7.74 -26.76 -2.70
CA THR A 178 9.11 -26.32 -2.92
C THR A 178 9.43 -26.23 -4.40
N GLY A 179 10.25 -25.26 -4.78
CA GLY A 179 10.67 -25.02 -6.16
C GLY A 179 11.76 -23.97 -6.25
N SER A 180 11.89 -23.34 -7.40
CA SER A 180 12.81 -22.20 -7.57
C SER A 180 12.34 -21.22 -8.63
N ILE A 181 12.71 -19.95 -8.44
CA ILE A 181 12.49 -18.86 -9.41
C ILE A 181 13.82 -18.18 -9.66
N ALA A 182 14.28 -18.14 -10.90
CA ALA A 182 15.59 -17.58 -11.30
C ALA A 182 16.75 -18.12 -10.45
N GLY A 183 16.72 -19.40 -10.09
CA GLY A 183 17.71 -20.05 -9.24
C GLY A 183 17.57 -19.78 -7.74
N ILE A 184 16.60 -18.98 -7.31
CA ILE A 184 16.30 -18.70 -5.90
C ILE A 184 15.46 -19.86 -5.36
N PRO A 185 15.93 -20.61 -4.35
CA PRO A 185 15.13 -21.65 -3.73
C PRO A 185 13.91 -21.03 -3.03
N LEU A 186 12.73 -21.54 -3.37
CA LEU A 186 11.44 -21.04 -2.89
C LEU A 186 10.66 -22.17 -2.21
N ALA A 187 10.13 -21.90 -1.03
CA ALA A 187 9.08 -22.70 -0.42
C ALA A 187 7.82 -21.84 -0.30
N ILE A 188 6.65 -22.43 -0.56
CA ILE A 188 5.35 -21.78 -0.45
C ILE A 188 4.57 -22.52 0.64
N ALA A 189 4.10 -21.81 1.64
CA ALA A 189 3.40 -22.39 2.78
C ALA A 189 2.28 -21.45 3.27
N ARG A 190 1.30 -22.02 3.96
CA ARG A 190 0.41 -21.24 4.83
C ARG A 190 1.11 -20.99 6.16
N LEU A 191 0.65 -20.00 6.92
CA LEU A 191 1.25 -19.68 8.22
C LEU A 191 1.22 -20.87 9.20
N GLU A 192 0.14 -21.64 9.21
CA GLU A 192 -0.01 -22.83 10.07
C GLU A 192 0.88 -24.01 9.68
N ASP A 193 1.36 -24.01 8.45
CA ASP A 193 2.24 -25.06 7.91
C ASP A 193 3.71 -24.60 7.86
N LEU A 194 3.98 -23.34 8.25
CA LEU A 194 5.34 -22.79 8.30
C LEU A 194 6.23 -23.60 9.25
N SER A 195 7.30 -24.17 8.71
CA SER A 195 8.31 -24.91 9.45
C SER A 195 9.70 -24.55 8.99
N LEU A 196 10.57 -24.22 9.91
CA LEU A 196 11.97 -23.95 9.66
C LEU A 196 12.84 -24.97 10.39
N GLY A 197 14.04 -25.18 9.89
CA GLY A 197 15.03 -26.02 10.58
C GLY A 197 15.38 -25.46 11.98
N PRO A 198 15.65 -26.29 12.98
CA PRO A 198 15.80 -25.87 14.38
C PRO A 198 16.94 -24.89 14.64
N LYS A 199 17.91 -24.80 13.71
CA LYS A 199 19.03 -23.86 13.77
C LYS A 199 18.93 -22.72 12.76
N GLU A 200 17.97 -22.78 11.83
CA GLU A 200 17.82 -21.74 10.82
C GLU A 200 17.42 -20.40 11.45
N THR A 201 17.97 -19.35 10.91
CA THR A 201 17.65 -17.98 11.29
C THR A 201 16.94 -17.29 10.13
N ALA A 202 16.01 -16.39 10.44
CA ALA A 202 15.21 -15.70 9.45
C ALA A 202 15.36 -14.17 9.52
N VAL A 203 15.29 -13.53 8.36
CA VAL A 203 14.69 -12.20 8.21
C VAL A 203 13.21 -12.46 8.03
N VAL A 204 12.36 -11.79 8.79
CA VAL A 204 10.90 -11.89 8.68
C VAL A 204 10.40 -10.59 8.09
N ASP A 205 9.68 -10.67 7.01
CA ASP A 205 9.05 -9.53 6.34
C ASP A 205 7.55 -9.74 6.33
N ILE A 206 6.81 -8.80 6.89
CA ILE A 206 5.35 -8.85 7.04
C ILE A 206 4.76 -7.68 6.27
N ASP A 207 4.09 -7.95 5.15
CA ASP A 207 3.31 -6.93 4.46
C ASP A 207 1.88 -6.87 5.01
N LEU A 208 1.40 -5.67 5.33
CA LEU A 208 0.05 -5.50 5.86
C LEU A 208 -1.06 -5.79 4.83
N ASN A 209 -0.74 -5.82 3.54
CA ASN A 209 -1.62 -6.32 2.48
C ASN A 209 -2.10 -7.75 2.73
N TYR A 210 -1.28 -8.58 3.35
CA TYR A 210 -1.64 -9.93 3.76
C TYR A 210 -2.96 -9.96 4.56
N PHE A 211 -3.12 -9.06 5.53
CA PHE A 211 -4.31 -8.99 6.37
C PHE A 211 -5.52 -8.43 5.63
N GLN A 212 -5.30 -7.51 4.70
CA GLN A 212 -6.37 -6.95 3.87
C GLN A 212 -6.93 -8.02 2.92
N LEU A 213 -6.06 -8.81 2.31
CA LEU A 213 -6.48 -9.89 1.44
C LEU A 213 -7.22 -10.99 2.20
N LEU A 214 -6.75 -11.36 3.40
CA LEU A 214 -7.49 -12.29 4.27
C LEU A 214 -8.90 -11.77 4.58
N ALA A 215 -9.04 -10.49 4.89
CA ALA A 215 -10.35 -9.89 5.17
C ALA A 215 -11.28 -9.86 3.95
N ALA A 216 -10.71 -9.74 2.75
CA ALA A 216 -11.48 -9.76 1.50
C ALA A 216 -11.93 -11.17 1.10
N GLN A 217 -11.17 -12.20 1.45
CA GLN A 217 -11.36 -13.57 0.99
C GLN A 217 -12.08 -14.47 2.02
N ASP A 218 -11.88 -14.22 3.31
CA ASP A 218 -12.53 -14.98 4.38
C ASP A 218 -13.61 -14.11 5.05
N PRO A 219 -14.91 -14.40 4.82
CA PRO A 219 -16.00 -13.65 5.44
C PRO A 219 -16.03 -13.76 6.98
N ASN A 220 -15.34 -14.73 7.56
CA ASN A 220 -15.20 -14.91 9.00
C ASN A 220 -13.99 -14.14 9.56
N TYR A 221 -13.04 -13.78 8.73
CA TYR A 221 -11.90 -12.98 9.15
C TYR A 221 -12.33 -11.52 9.35
N ARG A 222 -11.93 -10.96 10.47
CA ARG A 222 -12.13 -9.53 10.78
C ARG A 222 -10.79 -8.91 11.13
N THR A 223 -10.43 -7.84 10.44
CA THR A 223 -9.28 -7.04 10.83
C THR A 223 -9.49 -6.50 12.24
N GLY A 224 -8.41 -6.41 13.01
CA GLY A 224 -8.40 -5.94 14.39
C GLY A 224 -7.37 -6.64 15.26
N THR A 225 -7.18 -6.11 16.46
CA THR A 225 -6.18 -6.59 17.43
C THR A 225 -6.34 -8.08 17.76
N ARG A 226 -7.56 -8.58 17.87
CA ARG A 226 -7.84 -10.00 18.17
C ARG A 226 -7.25 -10.92 17.10
N SER A 227 -7.51 -10.63 15.83
CA SER A 227 -7.02 -11.41 14.67
C SER A 227 -5.52 -11.30 14.53
N LEU A 228 -4.96 -10.11 14.75
CA LEU A 228 -3.52 -9.89 14.71
C LEU A 228 -2.80 -10.69 15.81
N LEU A 229 -3.32 -10.71 17.04
CA LEU A 229 -2.73 -11.53 18.11
C LEU A 229 -2.85 -13.04 17.81
N ALA A 230 -3.94 -13.48 17.18
CA ALA A 230 -4.08 -14.87 16.73
C ALA A 230 -3.03 -15.22 15.66
N PHE A 231 -2.81 -14.34 14.69
CA PHE A 231 -1.75 -14.46 13.70
C PHE A 231 -0.36 -14.56 14.36
N LEU A 232 -0.04 -13.65 15.28
CA LEU A 232 1.26 -13.65 15.98
C LEU A 232 1.47 -14.90 16.84
N ARG A 233 0.41 -15.48 17.42
CA ARG A 233 0.50 -16.77 18.10
C ARG A 233 0.84 -17.92 17.15
N LYS A 234 0.24 -17.95 15.95
CA LYS A 234 0.60 -18.93 14.92
C LYS A 234 2.05 -18.78 14.49
N LEU A 235 2.50 -17.54 14.25
CA LEU A 235 3.89 -17.25 13.92
C LEU A 235 4.86 -17.66 15.04
N ALA A 236 4.47 -17.45 16.31
CA ALA A 236 5.23 -17.90 17.46
C ALA A 236 5.29 -19.44 17.56
N ALA A 237 4.19 -20.13 17.28
CA ALA A 237 4.14 -21.60 17.28
C ALA A 237 5.03 -22.22 16.20
N ALA A 238 5.26 -21.51 15.09
CA ALA A 238 6.21 -21.93 14.06
C ALA A 238 7.70 -21.89 14.50
N GLY A 239 8.00 -21.33 15.68
CA GLY A 239 9.35 -21.34 16.27
C GLY A 239 10.40 -20.55 15.51
N VAL A 240 10.00 -19.53 14.73
CA VAL A 240 10.89 -18.72 13.88
C VAL A 240 11.94 -17.98 14.70
N ARG A 241 13.20 -18.18 14.38
CA ARG A 241 14.33 -17.47 14.98
C ARG A 241 14.66 -16.21 14.18
N ALA A 242 14.08 -15.07 14.57
CA ALA A 242 14.15 -13.82 13.82
C ALA A 242 15.42 -13.02 14.14
N ARG A 243 16.26 -12.75 13.14
CA ARG A 243 17.36 -11.77 13.20
C ARG A 243 16.83 -10.35 13.18
N LEU A 244 15.75 -10.14 12.41
CA LEU A 244 15.15 -8.87 12.10
C LEU A 244 13.72 -9.12 11.65
N VAL A 245 12.83 -8.19 11.97
CA VAL A 245 11.46 -8.15 11.42
C VAL A 245 11.25 -6.80 10.74
N THR A 246 10.80 -6.80 9.50
CA THR A 246 10.24 -5.64 8.82
C THR A 246 8.72 -5.78 8.74
N VAL A 247 8.02 -4.67 8.89
CA VAL A 247 6.56 -4.57 8.70
C VAL A 247 6.34 -3.53 7.62
N ASN A 248 5.97 -3.98 6.43
CA ASN A 248 5.65 -3.11 5.31
C ASN A 248 4.22 -2.59 5.46
N CYS A 249 4.09 -1.29 5.68
CA CYS A 249 2.79 -0.65 5.90
C CYS A 249 2.09 -0.30 4.58
N ALA A 250 2.83 -0.06 3.49
CA ALA A 250 2.34 0.22 2.12
C ALA A 250 1.21 1.27 2.06
N THR A 251 1.22 2.24 3.00
CA THR A 251 0.18 3.26 3.09
C THR A 251 0.35 4.37 2.06
N GLN A 252 1.57 4.57 1.54
CA GLN A 252 1.88 5.62 0.57
C GLN A 252 1.20 5.42 -0.79
N GLY A 253 1.06 4.17 -1.26
CA GLY A 253 0.36 3.81 -2.48
C GLY A 253 -1.16 3.73 -2.35
N ASN A 254 -1.72 3.89 -1.14
CA ASN A 254 -3.08 3.51 -0.75
C ASN A 254 -3.35 2.00 -0.90
N ASP A 255 -2.31 1.17 -0.95
CA ASP A 255 -2.44 -0.28 -1.04
C ASP A 255 -2.95 -0.86 0.28
N VAL A 256 -2.57 -0.25 1.41
CA VAL A 256 -3.05 -0.59 2.74
C VAL A 256 -3.81 0.60 3.34
N PRO A 257 -5.02 0.40 3.89
CA PRO A 257 -5.75 1.42 4.62
C PRO A 257 -4.99 1.90 5.87
N MET A 258 -5.07 3.19 6.18
CA MET A 258 -4.37 3.81 7.29
C MET A 258 -4.76 3.22 8.65
N ASP A 259 -5.96 2.69 8.77
CA ASP A 259 -6.46 2.02 9.98
C ASP A 259 -5.81 0.67 10.27
N LEU A 260 -5.05 0.08 9.33
CA LEU A 260 -4.22 -1.09 9.59
C LEU A 260 -2.78 -0.74 10.01
N ARG A 261 -2.34 0.52 9.83
CA ARG A 261 -0.97 0.93 10.14
C ARG A 261 -0.57 0.66 11.59
N TYR A 262 -1.51 0.77 12.55
CA TYR A 262 -1.23 0.46 13.95
C TYR A 262 -0.79 -0.99 14.19
N TYR A 263 -1.01 -1.90 13.25
CA TYR A 263 -0.52 -3.28 13.34
C TYR A 263 1.00 -3.32 13.52
N ALA A 264 1.73 -2.41 12.87
CA ALA A 264 3.18 -2.35 13.03
C ALA A 264 3.58 -2.09 14.50
N GLU A 265 2.86 -1.19 15.20
CA GLU A 265 3.08 -0.93 16.63
C GLU A 265 2.69 -2.13 17.52
N VAL A 266 1.59 -2.81 17.20
CA VAL A 266 1.15 -4.02 17.92
C VAL A 266 2.12 -5.16 17.71
N ILE A 267 2.56 -5.40 16.47
CA ILE A 267 3.57 -6.42 16.14
C ILE A 267 4.85 -6.14 16.93
N ALA A 268 5.37 -4.92 16.85
CA ALA A 268 6.60 -4.56 17.54
C ALA A 268 6.48 -4.68 19.07
N GLY A 269 5.39 -4.20 19.65
CA GLY A 269 5.15 -4.28 21.09
C GLY A 269 4.99 -5.73 21.59
N THR A 270 4.32 -6.56 20.80
CA THR A 270 4.12 -7.99 21.11
C THR A 270 5.42 -8.79 20.97
N LEU A 271 6.18 -8.54 19.92
CA LEU A 271 7.47 -9.21 19.71
C LEU A 271 8.52 -8.79 20.75
N ALA A 272 8.45 -7.54 21.23
CA ALA A 272 9.31 -7.08 22.33
C ALA A 272 8.90 -7.67 23.70
N ASN A 273 7.63 -8.03 23.88
CA ASN A 273 7.10 -8.65 25.10
C ASN A 273 6.28 -9.91 24.75
N PRO A 274 6.91 -11.07 24.54
CA PRO A 274 6.22 -12.30 24.16
C PRO A 274 5.11 -12.76 25.12
N LYS A 275 5.19 -12.40 26.39
CA LYS A 275 4.11 -12.71 27.37
C LYS A 275 2.76 -12.12 26.98
N SER A 276 2.76 -11.05 26.20
CA SER A 276 1.50 -10.45 25.70
C SER A 276 0.75 -11.33 24.68
N LEU A 277 1.38 -12.41 24.20
CA LEU A 277 0.72 -13.43 23.37
C LEU A 277 -0.08 -14.45 24.17
N GLU A 278 0.12 -14.54 25.49
CA GLU A 278 -0.60 -15.48 26.34
C GLU A 278 -2.11 -15.17 26.33
N PRO A 279 -2.97 -16.18 26.13
CA PRO A 279 -4.42 -15.99 26.21
C PRO A 279 -4.90 -16.08 27.67
N PRO A 280 -5.96 -15.31 28.05
CA PRO A 280 -6.63 -14.28 27.26
C PRO A 280 -5.76 -13.03 27.10
N PRO A 281 -6.02 -12.20 26.06
CA PRO A 281 -5.37 -10.89 25.95
C PRO A 281 -5.62 -10.05 27.20
N SER A 282 -4.61 -9.38 27.69
CA SER A 282 -4.68 -8.58 28.92
C SER A 282 -4.13 -7.16 28.70
N GLY A 283 -4.41 -6.29 29.65
CA GLY A 283 -3.94 -4.91 29.65
C GLY A 283 -4.39 -4.13 28.41
N LYS A 284 -3.47 -3.41 27.77
CA LYS A 284 -3.81 -2.56 26.62
C LYS A 284 -4.46 -3.32 25.46
N TYR A 285 -4.11 -4.57 25.20
CA TYR A 285 -4.67 -5.34 24.09
C TYR A 285 -6.11 -5.76 24.33
N GLU A 286 -6.47 -6.07 25.57
CA GLU A 286 -7.87 -6.30 25.96
C GLU A 286 -8.69 -5.02 25.74
N THR A 287 -8.20 -3.87 26.20
CA THR A 287 -8.86 -2.57 26.03
C THR A 287 -8.98 -2.19 24.55
N MET A 288 -7.96 -2.46 23.73
CA MET A 288 -8.03 -2.26 22.28
C MET A 288 -9.16 -3.10 21.65
N ILE A 289 -9.26 -4.38 22.00
CA ILE A 289 -10.32 -5.26 21.50
C ILE A 289 -11.70 -4.74 21.90
N GLN A 290 -11.87 -4.29 23.15
CA GLN A 290 -13.12 -3.70 23.62
C GLN A 290 -13.48 -2.40 22.87
N ALA A 291 -12.48 -1.56 22.56
CA ALA A 291 -12.67 -0.36 21.77
C ALA A 291 -13.11 -0.68 20.34
N GLU A 292 -12.44 -1.64 19.69
CA GLU A 292 -12.80 -2.12 18.34
C GLU A 292 -14.20 -2.74 18.30
N ASP A 293 -14.57 -3.52 19.32
CA ASP A 293 -15.92 -4.08 19.45
C ASP A 293 -16.97 -2.98 19.66
N SER A 294 -16.61 -1.91 20.38
CA SER A 294 -17.46 -0.73 20.54
C SER A 294 -17.64 0.04 19.23
N MET A 295 -16.57 0.19 18.43
CA MET A 295 -16.62 0.79 17.09
C MET A 295 -17.58 0.01 16.17
N ARG A 296 -17.44 -1.31 16.11
CA ARG A 296 -18.32 -2.19 15.31
C ARG A 296 -19.78 -2.14 15.73
N ALA A 297 -20.01 -1.92 17.02
CA ALA A 297 -21.37 -1.78 17.58
C ALA A 297 -21.95 -0.36 17.45
N GLY A 298 -21.23 0.58 16.78
CA GLY A 298 -21.66 1.97 16.65
C GLY A 298 -21.57 2.79 17.95
N ARG A 299 -20.96 2.23 19.01
CA ARG A 299 -20.78 2.93 20.30
C ARG A 299 -19.51 3.78 20.30
N TYR A 300 -19.46 4.76 19.38
CA TYR A 300 -18.28 5.55 19.08
C TYR A 300 -17.74 6.34 20.29
N GLY A 301 -18.61 6.92 21.11
CA GLY A 301 -18.20 7.62 22.33
C GLY A 301 -17.52 6.70 23.34
N ALA A 302 -18.03 5.46 23.52
CA ALA A 302 -17.41 4.45 24.38
C ALA A 302 -16.05 4.01 23.81
N ALA A 303 -15.96 3.80 22.50
CA ALA A 303 -14.69 3.49 21.85
C ALA A 303 -13.65 4.60 22.06
N ALA A 304 -14.04 5.87 21.87
CA ALA A 304 -13.17 7.02 22.13
C ALA A 304 -12.65 7.07 23.57
N ALA A 305 -13.50 6.79 24.55
CA ALA A 305 -13.09 6.75 25.95
C ALA A 305 -12.06 5.63 26.22
N LEU A 306 -12.24 4.45 25.61
CA LEU A 306 -11.30 3.33 25.73
C LEU A 306 -9.95 3.64 25.06
N TYR A 307 -9.94 4.26 23.85
CA TYR A 307 -8.68 4.68 23.22
C TYR A 307 -7.95 5.76 24.04
N ARG A 308 -8.67 6.72 24.64
CA ARG A 308 -8.07 7.68 25.58
C ARG A 308 -7.40 6.99 26.78
N SER A 309 -8.08 6.02 27.39
CA SER A 309 -7.51 5.30 28.54
C SER A 309 -6.23 4.53 28.18
N ILE A 310 -6.14 3.98 26.96
CA ILE A 310 -4.90 3.34 26.46
C ILE A 310 -3.78 4.37 26.34
N LEU A 311 -4.06 5.53 25.77
CA LEU A 311 -3.08 6.61 25.60
C LEU A 311 -2.60 7.17 26.95
N GLU A 312 -3.49 7.35 27.90
CA GLU A 312 -3.18 7.81 29.26
C GLU A 312 -2.32 6.80 30.03
N ALA A 313 -2.59 5.49 29.88
CA ALA A 313 -1.86 4.44 30.57
C ALA A 313 -0.53 4.06 29.88
N GLY A 314 -0.47 4.12 28.56
CA GLY A 314 0.61 3.54 27.77
C GLY A 314 1.54 4.54 27.07
N GLY A 315 1.22 5.83 27.13
CA GLY A 315 2.02 6.89 26.48
C GLY A 315 1.72 7.06 24.99
N LYS A 316 2.69 7.61 24.25
CA LYS A 316 2.51 8.06 22.88
C LYS A 316 2.43 6.90 21.89
N SER A 317 1.34 6.83 21.12
CA SER A 317 1.11 5.87 20.03
C SER A 317 0.38 6.57 18.89
N ALA A 318 0.99 6.65 17.71
CA ALA A 318 0.38 7.26 16.55
C ALA A 318 -0.87 6.49 16.10
N GLY A 319 -0.80 5.16 16.11
CA GLY A 319 -1.92 4.29 15.76
C GLY A 319 -3.12 4.45 16.69
N MET A 320 -2.89 4.59 18.00
CA MET A 320 -3.99 4.82 18.95
C MET A 320 -4.56 6.22 18.85
N GLN A 321 -3.76 7.24 18.57
CA GLN A 321 -4.25 8.60 18.28
C GLN A 321 -5.12 8.61 17.02
N PHE A 322 -4.72 7.88 15.97
CA PHE A 322 -5.53 7.74 14.76
C PHE A 322 -6.84 6.99 15.05
N ALA A 323 -6.80 5.89 15.79
CA ALA A 323 -8.00 5.15 16.19
C ALA A 323 -8.96 6.00 17.04
N LEU A 324 -8.42 6.82 17.95
CA LEU A 324 -9.19 7.82 18.70
C LEU A 324 -9.83 8.83 17.77
N ALA A 325 -9.08 9.35 16.79
CA ALA A 325 -9.60 10.30 15.81
C ALA A 325 -10.76 9.72 15.01
N VAL A 326 -10.65 8.48 14.56
CA VAL A 326 -11.73 7.77 13.86
C VAL A 326 -12.97 7.66 14.75
N ALA A 327 -12.82 7.24 16.00
CA ALA A 327 -13.94 7.12 16.93
C ALA A 327 -14.62 8.47 17.20
N LEU A 328 -13.84 9.54 17.38
CA LEU A 328 -14.34 10.89 17.60
C LEU A 328 -15.04 11.44 16.33
N GLY A 329 -14.50 11.18 15.14
CA GLY A 329 -15.11 11.58 13.88
C GLY A 329 -16.49 10.95 13.69
N PHE A 330 -16.61 9.64 13.93
CA PHE A 330 -17.91 8.96 13.87
C PHE A 330 -18.86 9.41 15.00
N HIS A 331 -18.32 9.89 16.13
CA HIS A 331 -19.09 10.50 17.22
C HIS A 331 -19.42 11.97 16.98
N GLU A 332 -19.14 12.49 15.80
CA GLU A 332 -19.40 13.87 15.38
C GLU A 332 -18.68 14.95 16.23
N LYS A 333 -17.47 14.61 16.67
CA LYS A 333 -16.54 15.48 17.39
C LYS A 333 -15.37 15.87 16.47
N GLY A 334 -15.67 16.61 15.39
CA GLY A 334 -14.68 16.89 14.34
C GLY A 334 -13.44 17.65 14.81
N ILE A 335 -13.60 18.65 15.66
CA ILE A 335 -12.48 19.41 16.24
C ILE A 335 -11.58 18.51 17.09
N GLU A 336 -12.17 17.66 17.95
CA GLU A 336 -11.42 16.72 18.79
C GLU A 336 -10.76 15.62 17.93
N SER A 337 -11.46 15.15 16.90
CA SER A 337 -10.93 14.20 15.91
C SER A 337 -9.71 14.76 15.18
N ARG A 338 -9.80 16.01 14.72
CA ARG A 338 -8.68 16.73 14.11
C ARG A 338 -7.48 16.85 15.04
N ALA A 339 -7.69 17.20 16.31
CA ALA A 339 -6.62 17.29 17.29
C ALA A 339 -5.91 15.93 17.47
N ALA A 340 -6.66 14.82 17.55
CA ALA A 340 -6.10 13.48 17.64
C ALA A 340 -5.34 13.09 16.36
N LEU A 341 -5.80 13.51 15.16
CA LEU A 341 -5.07 13.31 13.90
C LEU A 341 -3.74 14.09 13.87
N LEU A 342 -3.72 15.30 14.36
CA LEU A 342 -2.48 16.09 14.47
C LEU A 342 -1.47 15.41 15.40
N GLU A 343 -1.92 14.91 16.55
CA GLU A 343 -1.04 14.14 17.44
C GLU A 343 -0.52 12.86 16.77
N ALA A 344 -1.35 12.15 16.01
CA ALA A 344 -0.91 11.00 15.23
C ALA A 344 0.18 11.40 14.22
N TYR A 345 -0.04 12.48 13.47
CA TYR A 345 0.91 13.02 12.51
C TYR A 345 2.24 13.45 13.14
N TYR A 346 2.22 14.12 14.30
CA TYR A 346 3.46 14.52 14.98
C TYR A 346 4.27 13.32 15.51
N LEU A 347 3.62 12.21 15.77
CA LEU A 347 4.26 10.95 16.18
C LEU A 347 4.77 10.15 14.98
N ASP A 348 4.03 10.15 13.87
CA ASP A 348 4.34 9.48 12.63
C ASP A 348 3.76 10.27 11.45
N HIS A 349 4.63 10.89 10.65
CA HIS A 349 4.26 11.81 9.59
C HIS A 349 3.40 11.17 8.48
N GLU A 350 3.42 9.84 8.35
CA GLU A 350 2.58 9.13 7.38
C GLU A 350 1.08 9.30 7.69
N TYR A 351 0.71 9.58 8.94
CA TYR A 351 -0.68 9.88 9.30
C TYR A 351 -1.22 11.22 8.75
N LEU A 352 -0.40 12.01 8.04
CA LEU A 352 -0.91 13.16 7.26
C LEU A 352 -2.02 12.74 6.29
N ARG A 353 -1.90 11.56 5.70
CA ARG A 353 -2.91 10.98 4.80
C ARG A 353 -4.19 10.57 5.52
N GLY A 354 -4.11 10.35 6.82
CA GLY A 354 -5.25 10.01 7.68
C GLY A 354 -6.34 11.08 7.66
N PHE A 355 -5.98 12.36 7.49
CA PHE A 355 -6.95 13.46 7.42
C PHE A 355 -7.91 13.28 6.24
N SER A 356 -7.39 13.12 5.03
CA SER A 356 -8.20 12.95 3.83
C SER A 356 -8.93 11.60 3.82
N GLN A 357 -8.29 10.55 4.32
CA GLN A 357 -8.91 9.23 4.37
C GLN A 357 -10.10 9.21 5.33
N LEU A 358 -9.92 9.72 6.57
CA LEU A 358 -11.00 9.78 7.55
C LEU A 358 -12.13 10.71 7.06
N ALA A 359 -11.80 11.89 6.54
CA ALA A 359 -12.81 12.79 6.01
C ALA A 359 -13.66 12.11 4.91
N ARG A 360 -13.05 11.40 3.96
CA ARG A 360 -13.78 10.66 2.91
C ARG A 360 -14.71 9.58 3.48
N VAL A 361 -14.23 8.81 4.46
CA VAL A 361 -15.04 7.78 5.12
C VAL A 361 -16.24 8.41 5.84
N LEU A 362 -16.04 9.52 6.54
CA LEU A 362 -17.11 10.28 7.20
C LEU A 362 -18.11 10.86 6.18
N GLY A 363 -17.60 11.43 5.08
CA GLY A 363 -18.43 11.95 4.00
C GLY A 363 -19.30 10.86 3.36
N ALA A 364 -18.72 9.69 3.08
CA ALA A 364 -19.45 8.52 2.58
C ALA A 364 -20.51 8.01 3.58
N ALA A 365 -20.25 8.16 4.88
CA ALA A 365 -21.19 7.84 5.96
C ALA A 365 -22.24 8.95 6.22
N GLY A 366 -22.28 10.01 5.40
CA GLY A 366 -23.22 11.14 5.54
C GLY A 366 -22.81 12.18 6.61
N LYS A 367 -21.65 12.03 7.25
CA LYS A 367 -21.14 12.96 8.29
C LYS A 367 -20.30 14.07 7.67
N ILE A 368 -20.93 14.82 6.73
CA ILE A 368 -20.24 15.80 5.87
C ILE A 368 -19.63 16.94 6.70
N ALA A 369 -20.37 17.48 7.67
CA ALA A 369 -19.89 18.57 8.51
C ALA A 369 -18.60 18.18 9.26
N THR A 370 -18.60 17.02 9.88
CA THR A 370 -17.43 16.50 10.62
C THR A 370 -16.24 16.26 9.70
N GLY A 371 -16.48 15.71 8.49
CA GLY A 371 -15.41 15.51 7.50
C GLY A 371 -14.80 16.85 7.04
N LEU A 372 -15.61 17.89 6.87
CA LEU A 372 -15.12 19.24 6.55
C LEU A 372 -14.31 19.85 7.71
N GLU A 373 -14.79 19.76 8.95
CA GLU A 373 -14.06 20.25 10.13
C GLU A 373 -12.64 19.65 10.21
N ILE A 374 -12.47 18.40 9.76
CA ILE A 374 -11.15 17.76 9.69
C ILE A 374 -10.30 18.35 8.56
N LEU A 375 -10.88 18.58 7.35
CA LEU A 375 -10.14 19.12 6.21
C LEU A 375 -9.92 20.64 6.26
N GLU A 376 -10.59 21.33 7.17
CA GLU A 376 -10.42 22.77 7.41
C GLU A 376 -9.42 23.07 8.53
N ALA A 377 -8.60 22.09 8.89
CA ALA A 377 -7.48 22.29 9.80
C ALA A 377 -6.51 23.33 9.21
N PRO A 378 -6.23 24.46 9.90
CA PRO A 378 -5.28 25.47 9.41
C PRO A 378 -3.88 24.89 9.15
N GLU A 379 -3.50 23.88 9.90
CA GLU A 379 -2.23 23.19 9.78
C GLU A 379 -2.10 22.47 8.42
N LEU A 380 -3.20 21.96 7.84
CA LEU A 380 -3.18 21.25 6.58
C LEU A 380 -2.80 22.13 5.39
N GLU A 381 -3.17 23.41 5.41
CA GLU A 381 -2.78 24.35 4.35
C GLU A 381 -1.25 24.51 4.31
N ASN A 382 -0.62 24.60 5.46
CA ASN A 382 0.83 24.70 5.58
C ASN A 382 1.53 23.37 5.22
N LEU A 383 0.93 22.23 5.52
CA LEU A 383 1.51 20.89 5.31
C LEU A 383 1.35 20.40 3.88
N LEU A 384 0.22 20.66 3.24
CA LEU A 384 -0.13 20.15 1.92
C LEU A 384 0.02 21.20 0.82
N GLY A 385 -0.12 22.47 1.15
CA GLY A 385 -0.31 23.55 0.18
C GLY A 385 -1.72 23.59 -0.42
N ASP A 386 -2.07 24.76 -0.98
CA ASP A 386 -3.43 25.06 -1.43
C ASP A 386 -3.96 24.08 -2.49
N ALA A 387 -3.14 23.74 -3.48
CA ALA A 387 -3.55 22.87 -4.58
C ALA A 387 -3.84 21.43 -4.13
N GLU A 388 -2.99 20.88 -3.25
CA GLU A 388 -3.20 19.53 -2.71
C GLU A 388 -4.41 19.49 -1.79
N LEU A 389 -4.55 20.49 -0.90
CA LEU A 389 -5.72 20.57 -0.02
C LEU A 389 -7.01 20.74 -0.81
N ALA A 390 -7.01 21.54 -1.89
CA ALA A 390 -8.15 21.66 -2.79
C ALA A 390 -8.46 20.31 -3.47
N TYR A 391 -7.45 19.55 -3.90
CA TYR A 391 -7.66 18.20 -4.42
C TYR A 391 -8.35 17.29 -3.40
N GLN A 392 -7.84 17.26 -2.17
CA GLN A 392 -8.41 16.41 -1.11
C GLN A 392 -9.86 16.79 -0.78
N LYS A 393 -10.18 18.09 -0.74
CA LYS A 393 -11.57 18.59 -0.58
C LYS A 393 -12.44 18.18 -1.78
N GLY A 394 -11.92 18.28 -3.00
CA GLY A 394 -12.66 17.86 -4.20
C GLY A 394 -12.98 16.37 -4.18
N VAL A 395 -12.03 15.52 -3.85
CA VAL A 395 -12.25 14.07 -3.69
C VAL A 395 -13.25 13.77 -2.57
N PHE A 396 -13.14 14.47 -1.44
CA PHE A 396 -14.09 14.37 -0.33
C PHE A 396 -15.51 14.69 -0.77
N PHE A 397 -15.74 15.81 -1.45
CA PHE A 397 -17.08 16.19 -1.91
C PHE A 397 -17.62 15.21 -2.95
N TYR A 398 -16.77 14.70 -3.85
CA TYR A 398 -17.18 13.68 -4.81
C TYR A 398 -17.67 12.40 -4.10
N THR A 399 -16.92 11.90 -3.15
CA THR A 399 -17.30 10.70 -2.36
C THR A 399 -18.54 10.96 -1.49
N SER A 400 -18.79 12.20 -1.11
CA SER A 400 -19.98 12.65 -0.36
C SER A 400 -21.20 12.94 -1.25
N LYS A 401 -21.16 12.58 -2.54
CA LYS A 401 -22.25 12.82 -3.51
C LYS A 401 -22.63 14.30 -3.69
N ARG A 402 -21.62 15.15 -3.65
CA ARG A 402 -21.74 16.60 -3.89
C ARG A 402 -20.88 16.98 -5.11
N PRO A 403 -21.31 16.63 -6.34
CA PRO A 403 -20.47 16.77 -7.54
C PRO A 403 -20.17 18.23 -7.89
N PHE A 404 -21.05 19.18 -7.58
CA PHE A 404 -20.81 20.62 -7.81
C PHE A 404 -19.64 21.14 -6.99
N ASP A 405 -19.64 20.87 -5.69
CA ASP A 405 -18.53 21.27 -4.81
C ASP A 405 -17.25 20.54 -5.21
N ALA A 406 -17.35 19.26 -5.55
CA ALA A 406 -16.23 18.48 -6.03
C ALA A 406 -15.56 19.13 -7.25
N ALA A 407 -16.34 19.47 -8.28
CA ALA A 407 -15.81 20.10 -9.49
C ALA A 407 -15.16 21.45 -9.18
N THR A 408 -15.76 22.27 -8.31
CA THR A 408 -15.22 23.57 -7.89
C THR A 408 -13.82 23.44 -7.29
N TYR A 409 -13.64 22.53 -6.33
CA TYR A 409 -12.34 22.33 -5.68
C TYR A 409 -11.32 21.63 -6.58
N LEU A 410 -11.75 20.68 -7.41
CA LEU A 410 -10.85 20.00 -8.34
C LEU A 410 -10.33 20.94 -9.42
N TRP A 411 -11.16 21.85 -9.96
CA TRP A 411 -10.69 22.87 -10.90
C TRP A 411 -9.70 23.85 -10.27
N ARG A 412 -9.90 24.22 -9.00
CA ARG A 412 -8.91 25.01 -8.25
C ARG A 412 -7.57 24.28 -8.16
N SER A 413 -7.57 22.96 -7.91
CA SER A 413 -6.37 22.14 -7.87
C SER A 413 -5.72 21.97 -9.24
N ALA A 414 -6.49 21.92 -10.32
CA ALA A 414 -6.02 21.67 -11.67
C ALA A 414 -5.01 22.71 -12.18
N SER A 415 -5.02 23.94 -11.65
CA SER A 415 -4.05 24.98 -11.99
C SER A 415 -2.59 24.56 -11.74
N SER A 416 -2.34 23.80 -10.67
CA SER A 416 -1.00 23.30 -10.30
C SER A 416 -0.80 21.81 -10.61
N ARG A 417 -1.88 21.07 -10.89
CA ARG A 417 -1.90 19.63 -11.16
C ARG A 417 -2.36 19.32 -12.58
N SER A 418 -1.99 20.13 -13.53
CA SER A 418 -2.49 20.09 -14.92
C SER A 418 -2.22 18.78 -15.66
N LYS A 419 -1.31 17.93 -15.17
CA LYS A 419 -0.99 16.59 -15.72
C LYS A 419 -1.47 15.44 -14.84
N ASP A 420 -2.34 15.69 -13.85
CA ASP A 420 -2.85 14.65 -12.98
C ASP A 420 -4.04 13.94 -13.62
N PHE A 421 -3.79 12.75 -14.16
CA PHE A 421 -4.80 11.91 -14.80
C PHE A 421 -5.95 11.54 -13.83
N GLY A 422 -5.64 11.27 -12.56
CA GLY A 422 -6.62 10.93 -11.54
C GLY A 422 -7.58 12.08 -11.24
N LEU A 423 -7.07 13.31 -11.16
CA LEU A 423 -7.84 14.52 -10.96
C LEU A 423 -8.91 14.67 -12.06
N TYR A 424 -8.51 14.60 -13.33
CA TYR A 424 -9.44 14.76 -14.45
C TYR A 424 -10.41 13.59 -14.59
N THR A 425 -10.02 12.39 -14.13
CA THR A 425 -10.92 11.24 -14.02
C THR A 425 -12.07 11.51 -13.04
N ILE A 426 -11.82 12.19 -11.94
CA ILE A 426 -12.88 12.55 -10.97
C ILE A 426 -13.69 13.73 -11.51
N LEU A 427 -13.05 14.71 -12.14
CA LEU A 427 -13.70 15.88 -12.72
C LEU A 427 -14.77 15.48 -13.76
N PHE A 428 -14.41 14.64 -14.75
CA PHE A 428 -15.40 14.25 -15.76
C PHE A 428 -16.60 13.52 -15.14
N ARG A 429 -16.36 12.67 -14.14
CA ARG A 429 -17.45 11.98 -13.43
C ARG A 429 -18.35 12.96 -12.69
N ALA A 430 -17.76 13.95 -12.02
CA ALA A 430 -18.53 14.98 -11.32
C ALA A 430 -19.39 15.80 -12.29
N HIS A 431 -18.83 16.23 -13.44
CA HIS A 431 -19.58 16.95 -14.48
C HIS A 431 -20.68 16.08 -15.09
N ARG A 432 -20.43 14.79 -15.33
CA ARG A 432 -21.43 13.83 -15.81
C ARG A 432 -22.61 13.69 -14.84
N GLU A 433 -22.32 13.55 -13.54
CA GLU A 433 -23.36 13.47 -12.49
C GLU A 433 -24.21 14.76 -12.40
N MET A 434 -23.65 15.92 -12.76
CA MET A 434 -24.36 17.19 -12.82
C MET A 434 -25.11 17.40 -14.15
N GLY A 435 -24.87 16.58 -15.17
CA GLY A 435 -25.37 16.82 -16.54
C GLY A 435 -24.66 17.99 -17.25
N ASP A 436 -23.51 18.44 -16.76
CA ASP A 436 -22.70 19.51 -17.36
C ASP A 436 -21.83 18.96 -18.48
N SER A 437 -22.38 18.87 -19.68
CA SER A 437 -21.68 18.37 -20.87
C SER A 437 -20.44 19.17 -21.24
N ALA A 438 -20.41 20.48 -21.00
CA ALA A 438 -19.26 21.32 -21.32
C ALA A 438 -18.06 21.02 -20.40
N GLY A 439 -18.33 20.92 -19.10
CA GLY A 439 -17.32 20.51 -18.12
C GLY A 439 -16.84 19.07 -18.35
N GLU A 440 -17.76 18.17 -18.72
CA GLU A 440 -17.42 16.78 -19.04
C GLU A 440 -16.48 16.70 -20.25
N VAL A 441 -16.77 17.40 -21.35
CA VAL A 441 -15.89 17.49 -22.54
C VAL A 441 -14.51 18.01 -22.14
N SER A 442 -14.49 19.12 -21.36
CA SER A 442 -13.22 19.72 -20.94
C SER A 442 -12.35 18.75 -20.14
N ALA A 443 -12.93 17.99 -19.23
CA ALA A 443 -12.20 17.04 -18.41
C ALA A 443 -11.75 15.80 -19.21
N LEU A 444 -12.59 15.24 -20.08
CA LEU A 444 -12.26 14.11 -20.94
C LEU A 444 -11.17 14.45 -21.96
N GLN A 445 -11.24 15.67 -22.55
CA GLN A 445 -10.19 16.13 -23.47
C GLN A 445 -8.83 16.23 -22.75
N ARG A 446 -8.81 16.71 -21.51
CA ARG A 446 -7.59 16.75 -20.71
C ARG A 446 -7.00 15.36 -20.45
N LEU A 447 -7.81 14.32 -20.27
CA LEU A 447 -7.30 12.95 -20.15
C LEU A 447 -6.57 12.51 -21.42
N VAL A 448 -7.14 12.82 -22.58
CA VAL A 448 -6.50 12.53 -23.89
C VAL A 448 -5.21 13.32 -24.04
N ASP A 449 -5.21 14.62 -23.73
CA ASP A 449 -4.04 15.50 -23.84
C ASP A 449 -2.88 15.05 -22.90
N ILE A 450 -3.19 14.49 -21.73
CA ILE A 450 -2.18 14.05 -20.75
C ILE A 450 -1.51 12.76 -21.22
N ASP A 451 -2.29 11.75 -21.61
CA ASP A 451 -1.79 10.44 -22.03
C ASP A 451 -2.79 9.71 -22.93
N GLU A 452 -2.80 10.07 -24.22
CA GLU A 452 -3.66 9.39 -25.21
C GLU A 452 -3.36 7.89 -25.27
N GLY A 453 -2.10 7.49 -25.12
CA GLY A 453 -1.71 6.08 -25.15
C GLY A 453 -2.34 5.27 -24.00
N ARG A 454 -2.41 5.87 -22.82
CA ARG A 454 -3.12 5.29 -21.68
C ARG A 454 -4.62 5.22 -21.91
N VAL A 455 -5.22 6.29 -22.44
CA VAL A 455 -6.65 6.31 -22.78
C VAL A 455 -6.96 5.20 -23.78
N ARG A 456 -6.14 5.04 -24.84
CA ARG A 456 -6.31 3.97 -25.84
C ARG A 456 -6.31 2.57 -25.21
N ARG A 457 -5.44 2.32 -24.26
CA ARG A 457 -5.31 0.99 -23.63
C ARG A 457 -6.33 0.71 -22.52
N GLU A 458 -6.58 1.70 -21.65
CA GLU A 458 -7.32 1.49 -20.40
C GLU A 458 -8.74 2.02 -20.44
N MET A 459 -9.01 3.06 -21.26
CA MET A 459 -10.27 3.79 -21.28
C MET A 459 -10.71 4.15 -22.69
N PRO A 460 -10.75 3.22 -23.66
CA PRO A 460 -11.10 3.52 -25.07
C PRO A 460 -12.47 4.18 -25.22
N TRP A 461 -13.41 3.92 -24.31
CA TRP A 461 -14.73 4.53 -24.25
C TRP A 461 -14.70 6.07 -24.14
N VAL A 462 -13.59 6.68 -23.69
CA VAL A 462 -13.43 8.15 -23.64
C VAL A 462 -13.59 8.76 -25.03
N PHE A 463 -13.06 8.12 -26.06
CA PHE A 463 -13.22 8.60 -27.44
C PHE A 463 -14.68 8.51 -27.91
N ALA A 464 -15.39 7.42 -27.55
CA ALA A 464 -16.81 7.29 -27.87
C ALA A 464 -17.66 8.38 -27.18
N ASP A 465 -17.40 8.61 -25.89
CA ASP A 465 -18.12 9.62 -25.11
C ASP A 465 -17.84 11.04 -25.63
N LEU A 466 -16.57 11.39 -25.88
CA LEU A 466 -16.21 12.68 -26.48
C LEU A 466 -16.87 12.86 -27.85
N GLY A 467 -16.84 11.85 -28.72
CA GLY A 467 -17.50 11.92 -30.01
C GLY A 467 -19.00 12.18 -29.90
N GLN A 468 -19.70 11.49 -29.01
CA GLN A 468 -21.14 11.72 -28.77
C GLN A 468 -21.42 13.09 -28.15
N LEU A 469 -20.56 13.57 -27.25
CA LEU A 469 -20.69 14.90 -26.65
C LEU A 469 -20.51 15.99 -27.70
N TYR A 470 -19.49 15.90 -28.56
CA TYR A 470 -19.26 16.83 -29.65
C TYR A 470 -20.39 16.80 -30.69
N GLU A 471 -20.91 15.62 -31.03
CA GLU A 471 -22.06 15.48 -31.94
C GLU A 471 -23.29 16.22 -31.39
N ARG A 472 -23.63 15.99 -30.10
CA ARG A 472 -24.75 16.70 -29.45
C ARG A 472 -24.54 18.20 -29.36
N ALA A 473 -23.30 18.64 -29.25
CA ALA A 473 -22.94 20.05 -29.22
C ALA A 473 -22.88 20.71 -30.62
N GLY A 474 -23.11 19.95 -31.70
CA GLY A 474 -23.07 20.46 -33.07
C GLY A 474 -21.68 20.62 -33.68
N PHE A 475 -20.70 19.88 -33.18
CA PHE A 475 -19.31 19.87 -33.69
C PHE A 475 -18.99 18.55 -34.42
N PRO A 476 -19.54 18.33 -35.66
CA PRO A 476 -19.39 17.03 -36.34
C PRO A 476 -17.96 16.68 -36.70
N GLY A 477 -17.10 17.68 -36.99
CA GLY A 477 -15.69 17.45 -37.27
C GLY A 477 -14.94 16.85 -36.08
N ASN A 478 -15.10 17.45 -34.89
CA ASN A 478 -14.51 16.93 -33.65
C ASN A 478 -15.09 15.56 -33.29
N ALA A 479 -16.40 15.38 -33.49
CA ALA A 479 -17.06 14.09 -33.24
C ALA A 479 -16.49 13.00 -34.16
N GLY A 480 -16.28 13.33 -35.45
CA GLY A 480 -15.71 12.42 -36.42
C GLY A 480 -14.32 11.93 -36.03
N GLU A 481 -13.43 12.86 -35.66
CA GLU A 481 -12.07 12.52 -35.18
C GLU A 481 -12.11 11.55 -34.00
N MET A 482 -12.96 11.79 -33.01
CA MET A 482 -13.07 10.93 -31.83
C MET A 482 -13.65 9.55 -32.18
N TYR A 483 -14.64 9.49 -33.09
CA TYR A 483 -15.18 8.24 -33.59
C TYR A 483 -14.15 7.41 -34.35
N GLU A 484 -13.31 8.04 -35.17
CA GLU A 484 -12.20 7.37 -35.87
C GLU A 484 -11.22 6.76 -34.86
N LYS A 485 -10.79 7.52 -33.85
CA LYS A 485 -9.91 7.02 -32.76
C LYS A 485 -10.53 5.84 -32.01
N TYR A 486 -11.84 5.88 -31.75
CA TYR A 486 -12.52 4.74 -31.12
C TYR A 486 -12.54 3.50 -32.01
N ILE A 487 -12.83 3.67 -33.29
CA ILE A 487 -12.86 2.58 -34.28
C ILE A 487 -11.46 1.92 -34.41
N GLU A 488 -10.40 2.69 -34.34
CA GLU A 488 -9.02 2.18 -34.37
C GLU A 488 -8.72 1.26 -33.16
N VAL A 489 -9.16 1.61 -31.98
CA VAL A 489 -8.85 0.86 -30.73
C VAL A 489 -9.83 -0.27 -30.42
N ALA A 490 -11.06 -0.18 -30.92
CA ALA A 490 -12.14 -1.16 -30.68
C ALA A 490 -12.86 -1.54 -32.00
N PRO A 491 -12.15 -2.05 -33.04
CA PRO A 491 -12.70 -2.21 -34.39
C PRO A 491 -13.88 -3.19 -34.49
N THR A 492 -14.00 -4.12 -33.57
CA THR A 492 -15.05 -5.16 -33.55
C THR A 492 -16.20 -4.84 -32.61
N ASP A 493 -16.13 -3.72 -31.89
CA ASP A 493 -17.20 -3.29 -30.98
C ASP A 493 -18.45 -2.84 -31.75
N SER A 494 -19.63 -3.06 -31.15
CA SER A 494 -20.92 -2.67 -31.72
C SER A 494 -21.04 -1.17 -31.98
N LEU A 495 -20.47 -0.32 -31.11
CA LEU A 495 -20.46 1.11 -31.31
C LEU A 495 -19.61 1.51 -32.51
N SER A 496 -18.53 0.79 -32.82
CA SER A 496 -17.70 1.04 -34.01
C SER A 496 -18.50 0.87 -35.32
N ALA A 497 -19.40 -0.11 -35.37
CA ALA A 497 -20.29 -0.26 -36.53
C ALA A 497 -21.28 0.91 -36.66
N ILE A 498 -21.79 1.43 -35.54
CA ILE A 498 -22.67 2.61 -35.53
C ILE A 498 -21.91 3.85 -35.97
N PHE A 499 -20.69 4.06 -35.46
CA PHE A 499 -19.88 5.23 -35.79
C PHE A 499 -19.42 5.25 -37.24
N ARG A 500 -19.06 4.09 -37.82
CA ARG A 500 -18.79 3.97 -39.28
C ARG A 500 -19.96 4.45 -40.11
N LYS A 501 -21.19 4.00 -39.79
CA LYS A 501 -22.40 4.45 -40.51
C LYS A 501 -22.62 5.96 -40.39
N LYS A 502 -22.34 6.56 -39.24
CA LYS A 502 -22.43 8.00 -39.04
C LYS A 502 -21.40 8.75 -39.90
N LEU A 503 -20.13 8.34 -39.86
CA LEU A 503 -19.06 8.91 -40.66
C LEU A 503 -19.36 8.82 -42.15
N ASP A 504 -19.85 7.68 -42.62
CA ASP A 504 -20.27 7.50 -44.03
C ASP A 504 -21.43 8.44 -44.41
N ALA A 505 -22.38 8.67 -43.52
CA ALA A 505 -23.48 9.60 -43.74
C ALA A 505 -22.99 11.07 -43.81
N TRP A 506 -22.06 11.44 -42.92
CA TRP A 506 -21.49 12.81 -42.90
C TRP A 506 -20.61 13.05 -44.14
N GLY A 507 -19.76 12.11 -44.57
CA GLY A 507 -18.95 12.23 -45.76
C GLY A 507 -19.78 12.34 -47.08
N ARG A 508 -21.02 11.92 -47.07
CA ARG A 508 -21.96 12.12 -48.19
C ARG A 508 -22.58 13.53 -48.20
N THR A 509 -22.76 14.15 -47.05
CA THR A 509 -23.32 15.49 -46.94
C THR A 509 -22.33 16.61 -47.21
N GLU A 510 -21.02 16.37 -47.04
CA GLU A 510 -19.94 17.32 -47.29
C GLU A 510 -19.44 17.30 -48.76
N ARG A 511 -19.82 16.34 -49.58
CA ARG A 511 -19.55 16.40 -51.03
C ARG A 511 -20.58 17.29 -51.70
N PRO A 512 -20.20 18.51 -52.19
CA PRO A 512 -21.14 19.32 -52.97
C PRO A 512 -21.59 18.51 -54.19
N ALA A 513 -22.88 18.47 -54.43
CA ALA A 513 -23.46 17.89 -55.63
C ALA A 513 -23.01 18.75 -56.85
N GLY A 514 -21.88 18.40 -57.44
CA GLY A 514 -21.39 19.14 -58.62
C GLY A 514 -19.93 18.98 -58.92
N THR A 515 -19.51 17.82 -59.37
CA THR A 515 -18.48 17.67 -60.45
C THR A 515 -18.67 16.29 -61.05
N ARG A 516 -19.52 16.22 -62.03
CA ARG A 516 -19.43 15.20 -63.09
C ARG A 516 -18.61 15.77 -64.24
#